data_c3263dcde019079d04ebe78e46a1e317
#
_entry.id   c3263dcde019079d04ebe78e46a1e317
#
_cell.length_a   1.000
_cell.length_b   1.000
_cell.length_c   1.000
_cell.angle_alpha   90.00
_cell.angle_beta   90.00
_cell.angle_gamma   90.00
#
_symmetry.space_group_name_H-M   'P 1'
#
loop_
_entity.id
_entity.type
_entity.pdbx_description
1 polymer ?
#
loop_
_entity_poly.entity_id
_entity_poly.type
_entity_poly.pdbx_seq_one_letter_code
_entity_poly.pdbx_strand_id
1 'polypeptide(L)'
;CRLILATTTWLEEHHDIQADEIIEITPEELVKASLLKTPQEVLAIFEQPQYDYTTDVIKNSLCLALDDIQDPGNLGTIIRLADWFGIEHIFCSQGTVDVYNSKVIQATMGALARVKVHYCNLPELISSLKDVPVYGTFLDGENIYNKPLSENGLIIMGNEGNGVSKEVSQLINNKLYIPNYPSGRTTSESLNV
;
A
#
# COMPACT_ATOMS: atom_id res chain seq x y z
N CYS A 1 -16.11 8.91 -11.13
CA CYS A 1 -16.78 7.60 -11.20
C CYS A 1 -17.39 7.43 -12.58
N ARG A 2 -17.18 6.27 -13.22
CA ARG A 2 -17.71 5.99 -14.58
C ARG A 2 -19.10 5.38 -14.53
N LEU A 3 -19.31 4.44 -13.62
CA LEU A 3 -20.58 3.72 -13.53
C LEU A 3 -20.88 3.40 -12.07
N ILE A 4 -22.15 3.58 -11.71
CA ILE A 4 -22.71 3.09 -10.45
C ILE A 4 -23.86 2.15 -10.78
N LEU A 5 -23.81 0.94 -10.23
CA LEU A 5 -24.91 0.00 -10.18
C LEU A 5 -25.39 -0.04 -8.72
N ALA A 6 -26.62 0.31 -8.45
CA ALA A 6 -27.10 0.36 -7.06
C ALA A 6 -28.58 -0.02 -6.94
N THR A 7 -28.98 -0.44 -5.75
CA THR A 7 -30.38 -0.71 -5.42
C THR A 7 -31.16 0.58 -5.25
N THR A 8 -32.47 0.52 -5.41
CA THR A 8 -33.38 1.67 -5.17
C THR A 8 -33.16 2.27 -3.77
N THR A 9 -33.07 1.44 -2.74
CA THR A 9 -32.87 1.87 -1.35
C THR A 9 -31.59 2.69 -1.21
N TRP A 10 -30.48 2.21 -1.79
CA TRP A 10 -29.20 2.91 -1.72
C TRP A 10 -29.24 4.26 -2.45
N LEU A 11 -29.90 4.32 -3.61
CA LEU A 11 -30.03 5.57 -4.38
C LEU A 11 -30.90 6.61 -3.65
N GLU A 12 -31.92 6.16 -2.93
CA GLU A 12 -32.77 7.05 -2.13
C GLU A 12 -32.02 7.66 -0.93
N GLU A 13 -30.98 7.00 -0.43
CA GLU A 13 -30.15 7.50 0.68
C GLU A 13 -28.97 8.37 0.21
N HIS A 14 -28.62 8.32 -1.11
CA HIS A 14 -27.42 8.94 -1.66
C HIS A 14 -27.73 9.80 -2.90
N HIS A 15 -28.64 10.78 -2.76
CA HIS A 15 -29.13 11.62 -3.87
C HIS A 15 -28.08 12.55 -4.49
N ASP A 16 -26.99 12.84 -3.81
CA ASP A 16 -25.92 13.76 -4.23
C ASP A 16 -24.77 13.08 -4.96
N ILE A 17 -24.87 11.77 -5.18
CA ILE A 17 -23.81 10.98 -5.85
C ILE A 17 -23.72 11.36 -7.32
N GLN A 18 -22.49 11.41 -7.84
CA GLN A 18 -22.19 11.74 -9.23
C GLN A 18 -21.37 10.63 -9.90
N ALA A 19 -21.80 10.23 -11.09
CA ALA A 19 -21.11 9.34 -12.00
C ALA A 19 -21.49 9.66 -13.44
N ASP A 20 -20.73 9.17 -14.42
CA ASP A 20 -21.08 9.34 -15.84
C ASP A 20 -22.38 8.58 -16.16
N GLU A 21 -22.60 7.45 -15.50
CA GLU A 21 -23.81 6.65 -15.62
C GLU A 21 -24.20 6.06 -14.27
N ILE A 22 -25.50 6.11 -13.95
CA ILE A 22 -26.08 5.49 -12.74
C ILE A 22 -27.22 4.58 -13.20
N ILE A 23 -27.14 3.31 -12.85
CA ILE A 23 -28.13 2.30 -13.23
C ILE A 23 -28.71 1.70 -11.94
N GLU A 24 -30.04 1.82 -11.82
CA GLU A 24 -30.79 1.12 -10.78
C GLU A 24 -30.90 -0.36 -11.15
N ILE A 25 -30.54 -1.23 -10.21
CA ILE A 25 -30.58 -2.70 -10.39
C ILE A 25 -31.17 -3.39 -9.18
N THR A 26 -31.63 -4.62 -9.38
CA THR A 26 -32.14 -5.45 -8.28
C THR A 26 -30.98 -6.05 -7.48
N PRO A 27 -31.22 -6.46 -6.21
CA PRO A 27 -30.22 -7.19 -5.41
C PRO A 27 -29.69 -8.44 -6.12
N GLU A 28 -30.55 -9.16 -6.84
CA GLU A 28 -30.19 -10.39 -7.59
C GLU A 28 -29.24 -10.09 -8.78
N GLU A 29 -29.43 -8.97 -9.43
CA GLU A 29 -28.53 -8.48 -10.50
C GLU A 29 -27.20 -8.04 -9.92
N LEU A 30 -27.23 -7.36 -8.78
CA LEU A 30 -26.01 -6.92 -8.09
C LEU A 30 -25.14 -8.11 -7.64
N VAL A 31 -25.76 -9.20 -7.16
CA VAL A 31 -25.05 -10.46 -6.84
C VAL A 31 -24.34 -11.04 -8.06
N LYS A 32 -24.94 -10.94 -9.26
CA LYS A 32 -24.31 -11.42 -10.50
C LYS A 32 -23.17 -10.52 -10.99
N ALA A 33 -23.28 -9.21 -10.76
CA ALA A 33 -22.29 -8.24 -11.18
C ALA A 33 -21.07 -8.17 -10.22
N SER A 34 -21.28 -8.49 -8.94
CA SER A 34 -20.28 -8.35 -7.90
C SER A 34 -19.32 -9.54 -7.82
N LEU A 35 -18.05 -9.26 -7.50
CA LEU A 35 -17.06 -10.30 -7.14
C LEU A 35 -17.12 -10.71 -5.66
N LEU A 36 -17.96 -10.05 -4.86
CA LEU A 36 -18.12 -10.35 -3.44
C LEU A 36 -19.06 -11.53 -3.22
N LYS A 37 -18.77 -12.36 -2.23
CA LYS A 37 -19.70 -13.41 -1.79
C LYS A 37 -21.00 -12.83 -1.22
N THR A 38 -20.89 -11.70 -0.54
CA THR A 38 -22.02 -10.95 0.02
C THR A 38 -21.87 -9.51 -0.44
N PRO A 39 -22.43 -9.13 -1.59
CA PRO A 39 -22.40 -7.77 -2.10
C PRO A 39 -23.08 -6.80 -1.15
N GLN A 40 -22.63 -5.57 -1.18
CA GLN A 40 -23.34 -4.44 -0.60
C GLN A 40 -24.40 -3.95 -1.62
N GLU A 41 -25.13 -2.90 -1.29
CA GLU A 41 -26.21 -2.38 -2.13
C GLU A 41 -25.74 -1.54 -3.32
N VAL A 42 -24.42 -1.38 -3.50
CA VAL A 42 -23.81 -0.59 -4.56
C VAL A 42 -22.54 -1.25 -5.10
N LEU A 43 -22.31 -1.11 -6.40
CA LEU A 43 -21.07 -1.40 -7.10
C LEU A 43 -20.70 -0.19 -7.94
N ALA A 44 -19.48 0.31 -7.78
CA ALA A 44 -18.99 1.45 -8.52
C ALA A 44 -17.73 1.11 -9.33
N ILE A 45 -17.67 1.62 -10.55
CA ILE A 45 -16.52 1.48 -11.45
C ILE A 45 -15.86 2.84 -11.60
N PHE A 46 -14.57 2.89 -11.30
CA PHE A 46 -13.74 4.08 -11.42
C PHE A 46 -12.68 3.89 -12.50
N GLU A 47 -12.25 4.98 -13.11
CA GLU A 47 -10.97 4.97 -13.83
C GLU A 47 -9.83 4.77 -12.85
N GLN A 48 -8.85 3.99 -13.26
CA GLN A 48 -7.61 3.85 -12.50
C GLN A 48 -6.82 5.16 -12.61
N PRO A 49 -6.55 5.86 -11.50
CA PRO A 49 -5.74 7.05 -11.53
C PRO A 49 -4.29 6.71 -11.90
N GLN A 50 -3.66 7.59 -12.67
CA GLN A 50 -2.23 7.56 -12.94
C GLN A 50 -1.60 8.73 -12.19
N TYR A 51 -0.57 8.44 -11.42
CA TYR A 51 0.14 9.42 -10.61
C TYR A 51 1.56 9.58 -11.11
N ASP A 52 1.90 10.79 -11.53
CA ASP A 52 3.28 11.16 -11.76
C ASP A 52 3.96 11.46 -10.42
N TYR A 53 5.25 11.20 -10.34
CA TYR A 53 6.05 11.55 -9.18
C TYR A 53 7.43 12.05 -9.60
N THR A 54 8.03 12.83 -8.72
CA THR A 54 9.45 13.20 -8.78
C THR A 54 10.14 12.70 -7.51
N THR A 55 11.44 12.55 -7.52
CA THR A 55 12.21 12.17 -6.33
C THR A 55 12.10 13.20 -5.19
N ASP A 56 11.61 14.40 -5.48
CA ASP A 56 11.43 15.44 -4.47
C ASP A 56 10.36 15.10 -3.44
N VAL A 57 9.37 14.26 -3.79
CA VAL A 57 8.40 13.78 -2.78
C VAL A 57 9.09 13.00 -1.67
N ILE A 58 10.10 12.19 -1.99
CA ILE A 58 10.85 11.39 -1.00
C ILE A 58 11.82 12.27 -0.18
N LYS A 59 12.33 13.35 -0.79
CA LYS A 59 13.20 14.32 -0.07
C LYS A 59 12.42 15.14 0.95
N ASN A 60 11.14 15.38 0.72
CA ASN A 60 10.32 16.28 1.53
C ASN A 60 9.33 15.58 2.45
N SER A 61 9.10 14.29 2.27
CA SER A 61 8.17 13.49 3.07
C SER A 61 8.65 12.06 3.28
N LEU A 62 8.08 11.40 4.27
CA LEU A 62 8.30 9.99 4.49
C LEU A 62 7.47 9.18 3.49
N CYS A 63 8.12 8.26 2.79
CA CYS A 63 7.52 7.36 1.80
C CYS A 63 7.82 5.91 2.13
N LEU A 64 7.03 4.99 1.60
CA LEU A 64 7.30 3.55 1.67
C LEU A 64 7.79 3.02 0.32
N ALA A 65 8.65 2.01 0.35
CA ALA A 65 8.97 1.16 -0.80
C ALA A 65 8.68 -0.29 -0.46
N LEU A 66 7.99 -0.99 -1.35
CA LEU A 66 7.55 -2.37 -1.16
C LEU A 66 8.22 -3.25 -2.20
N ASP A 67 9.11 -4.13 -1.73
CA ASP A 67 9.89 -5.01 -2.57
C ASP A 67 9.29 -6.41 -2.58
N ASP A 68 8.56 -6.73 -3.65
CA ASP A 68 7.97 -8.03 -3.92
C ASP A 68 6.91 -8.48 -2.88
N ILE A 69 6.08 -7.57 -2.41
CA ILE A 69 4.93 -7.91 -1.56
C ILE A 69 3.87 -8.62 -2.40
N GLN A 70 3.63 -9.91 -2.15
CA GLN A 70 2.77 -10.75 -2.98
C GLN A 70 1.39 -11.02 -2.38
N ASP A 71 1.25 -10.96 -1.06
CA ASP A 71 -0.05 -11.16 -0.42
C ASP A 71 -0.94 -9.91 -0.54
N PRO A 72 -2.16 -10.07 -1.13
CA PRO A 72 -3.07 -8.94 -1.30
C PRO A 72 -3.56 -8.32 0.03
N GLY A 73 -3.67 -9.13 1.08
CA GLY A 73 -4.08 -8.67 2.40
C GLY A 73 -3.02 -7.79 3.04
N ASN A 74 -1.74 -8.21 2.91
CA ASN A 74 -0.60 -7.45 3.41
C ASN A 74 -0.48 -6.11 2.68
N LEU A 75 -0.54 -6.09 1.35
CA LEU A 75 -0.51 -4.83 0.59
C LEU A 75 -1.64 -3.89 1.03
N GLY A 76 -2.87 -4.40 1.13
CA GLY A 76 -4.00 -3.58 1.60
C GLY A 76 -3.83 -3.05 3.02
N THR A 77 -3.27 -3.84 3.92
CA THR A 77 -2.95 -3.44 5.30
C THR A 77 -1.87 -2.36 5.33
N ILE A 78 -0.81 -2.50 4.54
CA ILE A 78 0.27 -1.50 4.44
C ILE A 78 -0.30 -0.17 3.91
N ILE A 79 -1.17 -0.19 2.89
CA ILE A 79 -1.82 1.01 2.37
C ILE A 79 -2.66 1.69 3.46
N ARG A 80 -3.39 0.93 4.29
CA ARG A 80 -4.15 1.50 5.43
C ARG A 80 -3.24 2.11 6.49
N LEU A 81 -2.11 1.47 6.79
CA LEU A 81 -1.13 2.02 7.73
C LEU A 81 -0.51 3.31 7.16
N ALA A 82 -0.18 3.34 5.87
CA ALA A 82 0.31 4.54 5.21
C ALA A 82 -0.68 5.70 5.34
N ASP A 83 -1.96 5.48 5.02
CA ASP A 83 -3.03 6.46 5.20
C ASP A 83 -3.15 6.94 6.66
N TRP A 84 -3.11 6.01 7.62
CA TRP A 84 -3.23 6.31 9.04
C TRP A 84 -2.09 7.20 9.56
N PHE A 85 -0.87 6.97 9.07
CA PHE A 85 0.32 7.72 9.46
C PHE A 85 0.64 8.91 8.54
N GLY A 86 -0.24 9.25 7.59
CA GLY A 86 -0.05 10.38 6.68
C GLY A 86 1.05 10.18 5.63
N ILE A 87 1.36 8.93 5.29
CA ILE A 87 2.28 8.58 4.21
C ILE A 87 1.49 8.53 2.90
N GLU A 88 1.68 9.52 2.04
CA GLU A 88 0.89 9.67 0.81
C GLU A 88 1.42 8.84 -0.37
N HIS A 89 2.71 8.44 -0.35
CA HIS A 89 3.34 7.79 -1.49
C HIS A 89 3.94 6.43 -1.12
N ILE A 90 3.57 5.41 -1.88
CA ILE A 90 4.12 4.05 -1.82
C ILE A 90 4.72 3.70 -3.18
N PHE A 91 5.95 3.22 -3.20
CA PHE A 91 6.67 2.77 -4.39
C PHE A 91 6.79 1.24 -4.36
N CYS A 92 6.19 0.57 -5.31
CA CYS A 92 6.17 -0.88 -5.42
C CYS A 92 7.12 -1.36 -6.52
N SER A 93 7.85 -2.46 -6.25
CA SER A 93 8.53 -3.20 -7.31
C SER A 93 7.52 -3.85 -8.26
N GLN A 94 7.96 -4.20 -9.47
CA GLN A 94 7.09 -4.84 -10.47
C GLN A 94 6.55 -6.22 -10.04
N GLY A 95 7.21 -6.89 -9.09
CA GLY A 95 6.77 -8.16 -8.52
C GLY A 95 5.70 -8.03 -7.43
N THR A 96 5.45 -6.83 -6.94
CA THR A 96 4.39 -6.58 -5.94
C THR A 96 3.02 -6.79 -6.58
N VAL A 97 2.09 -7.42 -5.83
CA VAL A 97 0.72 -7.67 -6.28
C VAL A 97 0.04 -6.38 -6.74
N ASP A 98 -0.77 -6.48 -7.79
CA ASP A 98 -1.50 -5.33 -8.34
C ASP A 98 -2.43 -4.70 -7.28
N VAL A 99 -2.25 -3.41 -7.05
CA VAL A 99 -3.05 -2.62 -6.10
C VAL A 99 -4.55 -2.62 -6.46
N TYR A 100 -4.88 -2.79 -7.73
CA TYR A 100 -6.27 -2.89 -8.20
C TYR A 100 -6.83 -4.32 -8.18
N ASN A 101 -6.08 -5.29 -7.69
CA ASN A 101 -6.64 -6.60 -7.37
C ASN A 101 -7.80 -6.43 -6.38
N SER A 102 -8.93 -7.09 -6.62
CA SER A 102 -10.16 -6.94 -5.82
C SER A 102 -9.96 -7.21 -4.32
N LYS A 103 -9.07 -8.15 -3.96
CA LYS A 103 -8.74 -8.45 -2.56
C LYS A 103 -7.90 -7.33 -1.92
N VAL A 104 -7.00 -6.69 -2.68
CA VAL A 104 -6.25 -5.51 -2.20
C VAL A 104 -7.21 -4.37 -1.95
N ILE A 105 -8.06 -4.02 -2.93
CA ILE A 105 -9.05 -2.94 -2.80
C ILE A 105 -9.91 -3.14 -1.54
N GLN A 106 -10.42 -4.35 -1.31
CA GLN A 106 -11.19 -4.66 -0.11
C GLN A 106 -10.38 -4.45 1.17
N ALA A 107 -9.14 -4.94 1.19
CA ALA A 107 -8.27 -4.85 2.36
C ALA A 107 -7.87 -3.41 2.69
N THR A 108 -7.82 -2.50 1.70
CA THR A 108 -7.51 -1.08 1.94
C THR A 108 -8.59 -0.33 2.72
N MET A 109 -9.83 -0.83 2.75
CA MET A 109 -10.97 -0.14 3.40
C MET A 109 -11.11 1.32 2.98
N GLY A 110 -10.88 1.63 1.70
CA GLY A 110 -10.97 2.98 1.13
C GLY A 110 -9.71 3.85 1.25
N ALA A 111 -8.66 3.40 1.92
CA ALA A 111 -7.41 4.15 2.05
C ALA A 111 -6.74 4.44 0.70
N LEU A 112 -6.97 3.58 -0.31
CA LEU A 112 -6.44 3.76 -1.66
C LEU A 112 -6.89 5.07 -2.34
N ALA A 113 -7.98 5.68 -1.88
CA ALA A 113 -8.41 6.98 -2.39
C ALA A 113 -7.50 8.15 -1.95
N ARG A 114 -6.63 7.93 -0.93
CA ARG A 114 -5.75 8.96 -0.33
C ARG A 114 -4.27 8.64 -0.48
N VAL A 115 -3.92 7.38 -0.71
CA VAL A 115 -2.53 6.92 -0.88
C VAL A 115 -2.25 6.65 -2.36
N LYS A 116 -1.18 7.23 -2.87
CA LYS A 116 -0.73 7.08 -4.25
C LYS A 116 0.27 5.93 -4.34
N VAL A 117 -0.08 4.90 -5.09
CA VAL A 117 0.77 3.72 -5.29
C VAL A 117 1.41 3.79 -6.68
N HIS A 118 2.74 3.69 -6.73
CA HIS A 118 3.56 3.77 -7.93
C HIS A 118 4.30 2.46 -8.15
N TYR A 119 4.21 1.88 -9.33
CA TYR A 119 5.03 0.73 -9.73
C TYR A 119 6.25 1.21 -10.50
N CYS A 120 7.44 0.86 -10.02
CA CYS A 120 8.70 1.33 -10.61
C CYS A 120 9.84 0.32 -10.44
N ASN A 121 10.97 0.62 -11.05
CA ASN A 121 12.23 -0.06 -10.77
C ASN A 121 12.83 0.51 -9.48
N LEU A 122 12.67 -0.22 -8.36
CA LEU A 122 13.14 0.23 -7.04
C LEU A 122 14.65 0.48 -6.99
N PRO A 123 15.54 -0.39 -7.54
CA PRO A 123 16.97 -0.11 -7.61
C PRO A 123 17.31 1.21 -8.32
N GLU A 124 16.67 1.50 -9.44
CA GLU A 124 16.87 2.76 -10.16
C GLU A 124 16.39 3.96 -9.35
N LEU A 125 15.18 3.86 -8.77
CA LEU A 125 14.63 4.91 -7.90
C LEU A 125 15.60 5.20 -6.75
N ILE A 126 16.01 4.18 -5.98
CA ILE A 126 16.86 4.33 -4.81
C ILE A 126 18.22 4.91 -5.20
N SER A 127 18.82 4.43 -6.30
CA SER A 127 20.11 4.93 -6.80
C SER A 127 20.06 6.41 -7.22
N SER A 128 18.88 6.90 -7.58
CA SER A 128 18.67 8.32 -7.93
C SER A 128 18.56 9.26 -6.72
N LEU A 129 18.33 8.69 -5.52
CA LEU A 129 18.18 9.45 -4.28
C LEU A 129 19.55 9.83 -3.73
N LYS A 130 19.89 11.13 -3.83
CA LYS A 130 21.11 11.69 -3.23
C LYS A 130 20.76 12.34 -1.89
N ASP A 131 21.56 12.03 -0.87
CA ASP A 131 21.45 12.63 0.47
C ASP A 131 20.06 12.46 1.13
N VAL A 132 19.35 11.38 0.77
CA VAL A 132 18.05 11.01 1.32
C VAL A 132 18.23 9.76 2.18
N PRO A 133 17.68 9.72 3.40
CA PRO A 133 17.69 8.51 4.23
C PRO A 133 16.89 7.39 3.58
N VAL A 134 17.52 6.23 3.40
CA VAL A 134 16.88 5.00 2.92
C VAL A 134 17.01 3.96 4.04
N TYR A 135 15.89 3.65 4.66
CA TYR A 135 15.78 2.72 5.77
C TYR A 135 15.29 1.35 5.29
N GLY A 136 15.79 0.30 5.90
CA GLY A 136 15.26 -1.05 5.71
C GLY A 136 15.37 -1.86 6.97
N THR A 137 14.45 -2.81 7.19
CA THR A 137 14.44 -3.65 8.39
C THR A 137 15.23 -4.93 8.17
N PHE A 138 16.22 -5.18 9.05
CA PHE A 138 17.13 -6.33 9.01
C PHE A 138 17.38 -6.86 10.39
N LEU A 139 17.71 -8.16 10.49
CA LEU A 139 18.08 -8.78 11.77
C LEU A 139 19.43 -8.27 12.30
N ASP A 140 20.32 -7.82 11.40
CA ASP A 140 21.64 -7.23 11.71
C ASP A 140 21.63 -5.70 11.75
N GLY A 141 20.46 -5.08 11.84
CA GLY A 141 20.30 -3.64 11.88
C GLY A 141 20.51 -3.03 13.27
N GLU A 142 20.55 -1.70 13.32
CA GLU A 142 20.56 -0.94 14.57
C GLU A 142 19.14 -0.89 15.17
N ASN A 143 19.05 -1.02 16.50
CA ASN A 143 17.77 -0.99 17.20
C ASN A 143 17.02 0.33 16.91
N ILE A 144 15.82 0.22 16.31
CA ILE A 144 15.01 1.37 15.90
C ILE A 144 14.72 2.36 17.04
N TYR A 145 14.61 1.88 18.28
CA TYR A 145 14.34 2.73 19.45
C TYR A 145 15.54 3.56 19.92
N ASN A 146 16.74 3.22 19.46
CA ASN A 146 17.98 3.90 19.85
C ASN A 146 18.49 4.84 18.75
N LYS A 147 17.85 4.85 17.58
CA LYS A 147 18.30 5.63 16.41
C LYS A 147 17.40 6.82 16.20
N PRO A 148 17.96 8.04 16.08
CA PRO A 148 17.18 9.18 15.60
C PRO A 148 16.77 8.93 14.13
N LEU A 149 15.47 8.98 13.88
CA LEU A 149 14.91 8.82 12.55
C LEU A 149 14.59 10.19 11.95
N SER A 150 14.67 10.28 10.63
CA SER A 150 14.29 11.46 9.87
C SER A 150 12.78 11.50 9.64
N GLU A 151 12.22 12.70 9.50
CA GLU A 151 10.82 12.91 9.12
C GLU A 151 10.57 12.74 7.62
N ASN A 152 11.63 12.58 6.82
CA ASN A 152 11.60 12.32 5.39
C ASN A 152 12.45 11.10 5.03
N GLY A 153 12.28 10.62 3.81
CA GLY A 153 13.06 9.49 3.29
C GLY A 153 12.20 8.32 2.85
N LEU A 154 12.84 7.19 2.65
CA LEU A 154 12.22 5.98 2.13
C LEU A 154 12.40 4.83 3.12
N ILE A 155 11.29 4.23 3.57
CA ILE A 155 11.31 3.00 4.35
C ILE A 155 11.03 1.84 3.41
N ILE A 156 11.93 0.87 3.35
CA ILE A 156 11.82 -0.31 2.49
C ILE A 156 11.35 -1.50 3.33
N MET A 157 10.28 -2.13 2.85
CA MET A 157 9.72 -3.37 3.37
C MET A 157 9.84 -4.44 2.30
N GLY A 158 10.33 -5.61 2.67
CA GLY A 158 10.55 -6.72 1.75
C GLY A 158 9.45 -7.76 1.81
N ASN A 159 9.58 -8.76 0.92
CA ASN A 159 8.72 -9.93 0.84
C ASN A 159 8.66 -10.69 2.18
N GLU A 160 7.50 -11.24 2.50
CA GLU A 160 7.21 -11.92 3.77
C GLU A 160 8.12 -13.14 4.02
N GLY A 161 8.49 -13.85 2.97
CA GLY A 161 9.32 -15.05 3.04
C GLY A 161 10.80 -14.81 2.76
N ASN A 162 11.11 -13.90 1.84
CA ASN A 162 12.46 -13.69 1.34
C ASN A 162 13.13 -12.41 1.85
N GLY A 163 12.36 -11.54 2.50
CA GLY A 163 12.82 -10.21 2.90
C GLY A 163 13.07 -9.28 1.72
N VAL A 164 13.95 -8.31 1.89
CA VAL A 164 14.37 -7.38 0.85
C VAL A 164 15.32 -8.07 -0.12
N SER A 165 15.13 -7.86 -1.43
CA SER A 165 16.00 -8.44 -2.48
C SER A 165 17.45 -7.99 -2.31
N LYS A 166 18.40 -8.81 -2.82
CA LYS A 166 19.84 -8.50 -2.72
C LYS A 166 20.19 -7.18 -3.38
N GLU A 167 19.56 -6.89 -4.51
CA GLU A 167 19.80 -5.69 -5.29
C GLU A 167 19.37 -4.44 -4.50
N VAL A 168 18.18 -4.45 -3.97
CA VAL A 168 17.65 -3.36 -3.13
C VAL A 168 18.43 -3.23 -1.82
N SER A 169 18.76 -4.36 -1.16
CA SER A 169 19.45 -4.36 0.14
C SER A 169 20.83 -3.69 0.10
N GLN A 170 21.54 -3.75 -1.05
CA GLN A 170 22.83 -3.11 -1.23
C GLN A 170 22.76 -1.57 -1.31
N LEU A 171 21.59 -1.04 -1.60
CA LEU A 171 21.33 0.39 -1.73
C LEU A 171 20.80 1.03 -0.46
N ILE A 172 20.48 0.23 0.55
CA ILE A 172 19.98 0.71 1.85
C ILE A 172 21.17 1.25 2.66
N ASN A 173 21.07 2.51 3.05
CA ASN A 173 22.11 3.18 3.83
C ASN A 173 21.85 3.20 5.34
N ASN A 174 20.65 2.83 5.78
CA ASN A 174 20.27 2.75 7.19
C ASN A 174 19.54 1.43 7.48
N LYS A 175 20.27 0.45 8.00
CA LYS A 175 19.68 -0.80 8.47
C LYS A 175 19.08 -0.63 9.85
N LEU A 176 17.82 -0.99 10.02
CA LEU A 176 17.09 -0.94 11.28
C LEU A 176 16.75 -2.35 11.77
N TYR A 177 16.72 -2.50 13.07
CA TYR A 177 16.26 -3.73 13.73
C TYR A 177 15.09 -3.43 14.66
N ILE A 178 14.01 -4.17 14.50
CA ILE A 178 12.85 -4.13 15.41
C ILE A 178 13.04 -5.25 16.44
N PRO A 179 13.38 -4.93 17.71
CA PRO A 179 13.64 -5.95 18.71
C PRO A 179 12.36 -6.66 19.14
N ASN A 180 12.47 -7.97 19.39
CA ASN A 180 11.41 -8.75 20.02
C ASN A 180 11.33 -8.43 21.53
N TYR A 181 10.22 -8.79 22.15
CA TYR A 181 10.02 -8.64 23.58
C TYR A 181 9.60 -9.98 24.23
N PRO A 182 10.19 -10.35 25.41
CA PRO A 182 11.39 -9.75 26.01
C PRO A 182 12.62 -10.01 25.16
N SER A 183 13.61 -9.11 25.24
CA SER A 183 14.87 -9.22 24.48
C SER A 183 15.56 -10.56 24.72
N GLY A 184 16.03 -11.20 23.63
CA GLY A 184 16.72 -12.49 23.67
C GLY A 184 15.79 -13.72 23.71
N ARG A 185 14.48 -13.55 23.63
CA ARG A 185 13.55 -14.68 23.47
C ARG A 185 13.63 -15.24 22.04
N THR A 186 13.65 -16.56 21.90
CA THR A 186 13.49 -17.21 20.61
C THR A 186 12.09 -16.95 20.07
N THR A 187 11.98 -16.33 18.91
CA THR A 187 10.72 -16.04 18.22
C THR A 187 10.84 -16.45 16.75
N SER A 188 9.75 -16.31 15.98
CA SER A 188 9.85 -16.36 14.53
C SER A 188 10.77 -15.24 14.02
N GLU A 189 11.56 -15.52 12.99
CA GLU A 189 12.50 -14.55 12.41
C GLU A 189 11.80 -13.44 11.59
N SER A 190 10.48 -13.54 11.40
CA SER A 190 9.69 -12.62 10.61
C SER A 190 8.50 -12.10 11.41
N LEU A 191 8.28 -10.78 11.32
CA LEU A 191 7.02 -10.15 11.67
C LEU A 191 6.14 -10.12 10.41
N ASN A 192 4.90 -10.62 10.56
CA ASN A 192 3.90 -10.35 9.53
C ASN A 192 3.52 -8.87 9.60
N VAL A 193 3.57 -8.19 8.47
CA VAL A 193 3.26 -6.74 8.35
C VAL A 193 1.76 -6.53 8.28
#